data_43a272294b7dccfb8b49e3db6d8e8d72
#
_entry.id   43a272294b7dccfb8b49e3db6d8e8d72
#
_cell.length_a   1.000
_cell.length_b   1.000
_cell.length_c   1.000
_cell.angle_alpha   90.00
_cell.angle_beta   90.00
_cell.angle_gamma   90.00
#
_symmetry.space_group_name_H-M   'P 1'
#
loop_
_entity.id
_entity.type
_entity.pdbx_description
1 polymer ?
#
loop_
_entity_poly.entity_id
_entity_poly.type
_entity_poly.pdbx_seq_one_letter_code
_entity_poly.pdbx_strand_id
1 'polypeptide(L)' 'MKIIIKTMETPEEIEGKSLVHWQTWREAYDNLLPAEYQETMTLDRCRFFSQKYPENTLIAMDGKKVIGFISYGN' A
#
# COMPACT_ATOMS: atom_id res chain seq x y z
N MET A 1 15.78 11.91 9.96
CA MET A 1 14.79 10.90 9.52
C MET A 1 15.45 9.54 9.51
N LYS A 2 14.84 8.58 10.16
CA LYS A 2 15.36 7.21 10.21
C LYS A 2 14.35 6.27 9.56
N ILE A 3 14.74 5.67 8.45
CA ILE A 3 13.88 4.74 7.70
C ILE A 3 14.24 3.32 8.09
N ILE A 4 13.21 2.54 8.42
CA ILE A 4 13.37 1.13 8.75
C ILE A 4 12.61 0.31 7.71
N ILE A 5 13.27 -0.70 7.16
CA ILE A 5 12.65 -1.65 6.23
C ILE A 5 12.34 -2.92 7.04
N LYS A 6 11.09 -3.35 6.98
CA LYS A 6 10.66 -4.53 7.74
C LYS A 6 9.54 -5.26 7.03
N THR A 7 9.29 -6.51 7.43
CA THR A 7 8.14 -7.26 6.98
C THR A 7 6.87 -6.66 7.59
N MET A 8 5.81 -6.53 6.79
CA MET A 8 4.52 -6.06 7.26
C MET A 8 3.87 -7.12 8.15
N GLU A 9 3.54 -6.74 9.39
CA GLU A 9 3.05 -7.71 10.39
C GLU A 9 1.79 -7.26 11.12
N THR A 10 1.72 -6.00 11.54
CA THR A 10 0.65 -5.53 12.41
C THR A 10 -0.53 -4.97 11.62
N PRO A 11 -1.75 -4.92 12.23
CA PRO A 11 -2.90 -4.29 11.58
C PRO A 11 -2.65 -2.83 11.20
N GLU A 12 -1.93 -2.09 12.03
CA GLU A 12 -1.58 -0.70 11.73
C GLU A 12 -0.67 -0.60 10.52
N GLU A 13 0.26 -1.54 10.37
CA GLU A 13 1.15 -1.59 9.21
C GLU A 13 0.40 -1.95 7.96
N ILE A 14 -0.55 -2.89 8.05
CA ILE A 14 -1.39 -3.28 6.92
C ILE A 14 -2.23 -2.08 6.46
N GLU A 15 -2.82 -1.35 7.39
CA GLU A 15 -3.60 -0.15 7.06
C GLU A 15 -2.71 0.92 6.43
N GLY A 16 -1.53 1.15 6.97
CA GLY A 16 -0.59 2.13 6.43
C GLY A 16 -0.16 1.78 5.01
N LYS A 17 0.13 0.51 4.76
CA LYS A 17 0.48 0.02 3.42
C LYS A 17 -0.67 0.19 2.45
N SER A 18 -1.90 -0.06 2.90
CA SER A 18 -3.10 0.08 2.08
C SER A 18 -3.29 1.54 1.64
N LEU A 19 -3.06 2.48 2.54
CA LEU A 19 -3.13 3.91 2.22
C LEU A 19 -2.08 4.30 1.19
N VAL A 20 -0.85 3.85 1.35
CA VAL A 20 0.24 4.14 0.41
C VAL A 20 -0.09 3.55 -0.96
N HIS A 21 -0.59 2.32 -0.99
CA HIS A 21 -0.96 1.64 -2.23
C HIS A 21 -2.04 2.42 -2.98
N TRP A 22 -3.08 2.83 -2.28
CA TRP A 22 -4.19 3.58 -2.85
C TRP A 22 -3.74 4.95 -3.38
N GLN A 23 -2.95 5.68 -2.59
CA GLN A 23 -2.45 7.00 -2.98
C GLN A 23 -1.52 6.92 -4.18
N THR A 24 -0.60 5.97 -4.17
CA THR A 24 0.35 5.77 -5.27
C THR A 24 -0.39 5.42 -6.56
N TRP A 25 -1.38 4.54 -6.47
CA TRP A 25 -2.18 4.15 -7.63
C TRP A 25 -2.89 5.37 -8.23
N ARG A 26 -3.50 6.19 -7.38
CA ARG A 26 -4.20 7.39 -7.84
C ARG A 26 -3.25 8.37 -8.52
N GLU A 27 -2.11 8.62 -7.92
CA GLU A 27 -1.11 9.55 -8.49
C GLU A 27 -0.58 9.04 -9.83
N ALA A 28 -0.33 7.73 -9.93
CA ALA A 28 0.23 7.15 -11.15
C ALA A 28 -0.76 7.18 -12.32
N TYR A 29 -2.06 7.03 -12.04
CA TYR A 29 -3.06 6.85 -13.09
C TYR A 29 -4.07 7.99 -13.19
N ASP A 30 -3.88 9.08 -12.48
CA ASP A 30 -4.82 10.18 -12.44
C ASP A 30 -5.13 10.75 -13.82
N ASN A 31 -4.12 10.86 -14.69
CA ASN A 31 -4.27 11.41 -16.03
C ASN A 31 -4.22 10.35 -17.13
N LEU A 32 -4.08 9.08 -16.78
CA LEU A 32 -3.90 8.00 -17.75
C LEU A 32 -5.14 7.14 -17.94
N LEU A 33 -6.02 7.08 -16.94
CA LEU A 33 -7.21 6.24 -16.99
C LEU A 33 -8.46 7.08 -16.83
N PRO A 34 -9.57 6.69 -17.49
CA PRO A 34 -10.85 7.34 -17.25
C PRO A 34 -11.26 7.23 -15.79
N ALA A 35 -12.06 8.20 -15.33
CA ALA A 35 -12.53 8.24 -13.93
C ALA A 35 -13.21 6.95 -13.50
N GLU A 36 -13.94 6.31 -14.42
CA GLU A 36 -14.63 5.04 -14.12
C GLU A 36 -13.67 3.93 -13.69
N TYR A 37 -12.49 3.87 -14.30
CA TYR A 37 -11.48 2.89 -13.91
C TYR A 37 -10.79 3.27 -12.61
N GLN A 38 -10.62 4.56 -12.36
CA GLN A 38 -10.03 5.03 -11.12
C GLN A 38 -10.92 4.70 -9.93
N GLU A 39 -12.24 4.74 -10.11
CA GLU A 39 -13.21 4.43 -9.08
C GLU A 39 -13.19 2.94 -8.68
N THR A 40 -12.68 2.05 -9.54
CA THR A 40 -12.59 0.64 -9.20
C THR A 40 -11.52 0.34 -8.15
N MET A 41 -10.49 1.18 -8.06
CA MET A 41 -9.43 0.99 -7.06
C MET A 41 -9.72 1.87 -5.86
N THR A 42 -10.44 1.31 -4.89
CA THR A 42 -10.80 1.99 -3.66
C THR A 42 -9.83 1.63 -2.54
N LEU A 43 -9.85 2.41 -1.47
CA LEU A 43 -9.05 2.11 -0.28
C LEU A 43 -9.46 0.76 0.32
N ASP A 44 -10.74 0.44 0.31
CA ASP A 44 -11.23 -0.85 0.81
C ASP A 44 -10.67 -2.01 0.00
N ARG A 45 -10.56 -1.84 -1.31
CA ARG A 45 -9.98 -2.87 -2.17
C ARG A 45 -8.49 -3.06 -1.86
N CYS A 46 -7.77 -1.97 -1.62
CA CYS A 46 -6.36 -2.04 -1.22
C CYS A 46 -6.21 -2.74 0.13
N ARG A 47 -7.10 -2.45 1.07
CA ARG A 47 -7.13 -3.13 2.37
C ARG A 47 -7.37 -4.63 2.21
N PHE A 48 -8.30 -4.99 1.34
CA PHE A 48 -8.61 -6.40 1.07
C PHE A 48 -7.37 -7.14 0.58
N PHE A 49 -6.66 -6.59 -0.41
CA PHE A 49 -5.46 -7.21 -0.92
C PHE A 49 -4.35 -7.27 0.12
N SER A 50 -4.20 -6.22 0.93
CA SER A 50 -3.18 -6.18 1.97
C SER A 50 -3.43 -7.23 3.05
N GLN A 51 -4.70 -7.44 3.40
CA GLN A 51 -5.07 -8.42 4.43
C GLN A 51 -5.01 -9.85 3.90
N LYS A 52 -5.31 -10.05 2.61
CA LYS A 52 -5.31 -11.37 2.02
C LYS A 52 -3.90 -11.91 1.80
N TYR A 53 -2.97 -11.02 1.46
CA TYR A 53 -1.59 -11.40 1.15
C TYR A 53 -0.60 -10.54 1.94
N PRO A 54 -0.63 -10.61 3.30
CA PRO A 54 0.31 -9.82 4.10
C PRO A 54 1.73 -10.34 4.00
N GLU A 55 1.89 -11.59 3.60
CA GLU A 55 3.19 -12.23 3.41
C GLU A 55 3.88 -11.62 2.19
N ASN A 56 5.19 -11.72 2.16
CA ASN A 56 5.99 -11.26 1.02
C ASN A 56 5.82 -9.77 0.74
N THR A 57 5.56 -8.99 1.78
CA THR A 57 5.50 -7.54 1.68
C THR A 57 6.47 -6.91 2.65
N LEU A 58 7.40 -6.13 2.12
CA LEU A 58 8.30 -5.30 2.93
C LEU A 58 7.77 -3.88 2.92
N ILE A 59 7.80 -3.23 4.07
CA ILE A 59 7.39 -1.84 4.20
C ILE A 59 8.54 -0.99 4.67
N ALA A 60 8.55 0.27 4.22
CA ALA A 60 9.47 1.28 4.70
C ALA A 60 8.73 2.15 5.70
N MET A 61 9.28 2.26 6.90
CA MET A 61 8.66 3.00 8.00
C MET A 61 9.49 4.21 8.37
N ASP A 62 8.84 5.33 8.54
CA ASP A 62 9.40 6.53 9.17
C ASP A 62 8.68 6.70 10.51
N GLY A 63 9.33 6.25 11.58
CA GLY A 63 8.66 6.15 12.88
C GLY A 63 7.52 5.15 12.82
N LYS A 64 6.29 5.63 13.03
CA LYS A 64 5.10 4.77 12.98
C LYS A 64 4.34 4.87 11.66
N LYS A 65 4.88 5.62 10.70
CA LYS A 65 4.21 5.86 9.43
C LYS A 65 4.82 5.01 8.32
N VAL A 66 3.98 4.27 7.60
CA VAL A 66 4.40 3.56 6.39
C VAL A 66 4.53 4.59 5.26
N ILE A 67 5.70 4.67 4.65
CA ILE A 67 5.96 5.61 3.55
C ILE A 67 6.19 4.91 2.22
N GLY A 68 6.32 3.61 2.20
CA GLY A 68 6.49 2.85 0.97
C GLY A 68 6.37 1.36 1.23
N PHE A 69 6.31 0.59 0.16
CA PHE A 69 6.25 -0.87 0.27
C PHE A 69 6.73 -1.54 -1.00
N ILE A 70 7.14 -2.79 -0.87
CA ILE A 70 7.49 -3.68 -1.99
C ILE A 70 6.85 -5.02 -1.72
N SER A 71 6.08 -5.51 -2.69
CA SER A 71 5.55 -6.87 -2.65
C SER A 71 6.38 -7.73 -3.58
N TYR A 72 6.81 -8.90 -3.09
CA TYR A 72 7.59 -9.82 -3.89
C TYR A 72 6.87 -11.16 -3.99
N GLY A 73 6.94 -11.76 -5.16
CA GLY A 73 6.30 -13.03 -5.41
C GLY A 73 7.25 -14.20 -5.24
N ASN A 74 6.70 -15.37 -5.19
CA ASN A 74 7.45 -16.61 -5.16
C ASN A 74 7.86 -17.02 -6.56
#